data_720f28af5d8b521e4bab553ee20d8c2d
#
_entry.id   720f28af5d8b521e4bab553ee20d8c2d
#
_cell.length_a   1.000
_cell.length_b   1.000
_cell.length_c   1.000
_cell.angle_alpha   90.00
_cell.angle_beta   90.00
_cell.angle_gamma   90.00
#
_symmetry.space_group_name_H-M   'P 1'
#
loop_
_entity.id
_entity.type
_entity.pdbx_description
1 polymer ?
#
loop_
_entity_poly.entity_id
_entity_poly.type
_entity_poly.pdbx_seq_one_letter_code
_entity_poly.pdbx_strand_id
1 'polypeptide(L)'
;MLENLYLRLSESGVEWSLFDPAGGEVSARGSGDFDSLAELVEARQWEGEVIVLISASCVTLHQVNIPSKQPRQIRQAVPYAIEESLAVDTEDCHFALGQRASNGDIAVAVVSRGLFESWLDKLVDMGIPASFVAIDALQVPLFSDRSQSQTTALIERNGVLMRTDEEKGYFLDRGQLASGISFLPEDKRANLDLWLLPEMQSEIDLAVNQMAAEFDTETQIAPIDLSAFEFLCRNVNEQTINLLQGKYQVERKTSKNSSVWRSAAMLCGCALLLHLIMVTGQAIYLDMTATRYEAEARALYADVFPRDRNVTDIRRRWQSHLRGGKSDEGDKFVGLFSTAAGSLAGSSLILNNVNFNENRGDLILQLEAPRSEQLVLYSQTLSKLGLDAEIGTISQENNAVRGSIKVKSLGGD
;
A
#
# COMPACT_ATOMS: atom_id res chain seq x y z
N MET A 1 -15.77 -20.38 13.30
CA MET A 1 -16.13 -19.36 12.31
C MET A 1 -17.10 -18.43 12.97
N LEU A 2 -16.90 -17.13 12.84
CA LEU A 2 -17.76 -16.14 13.50
C LEU A 2 -18.93 -15.84 12.56
N GLU A 3 -20.14 -16.19 12.99
CA GLU A 3 -21.36 -15.84 12.26
C GLU A 3 -21.70 -14.38 12.53
N ASN A 4 -22.06 -13.64 11.48
CA ASN A 4 -22.55 -12.27 11.59
C ASN A 4 -24.09 -12.27 11.63
N LEU A 5 -24.63 -11.39 12.45
CA LEU A 5 -26.06 -11.11 12.47
C LEU A 5 -26.36 -9.97 11.51
N TYR A 6 -27.19 -10.25 10.52
CA TYR A 6 -27.71 -9.26 9.58
C TYR A 6 -29.14 -8.95 9.97
N LEU A 7 -29.44 -7.67 10.07
CA LEU A 7 -30.77 -7.16 10.40
C LEU A 7 -31.25 -6.22 9.31
N ARG A 8 -32.53 -6.25 8.95
CA ARG A 8 -33.18 -5.21 8.15
C ARG A 8 -34.26 -4.58 8.99
N LEU A 9 -34.13 -3.27 9.20
CA LEU A 9 -35.05 -2.48 9.99
C LEU A 9 -35.97 -1.65 9.10
N SER A 10 -37.26 -1.69 9.39
CA SER A 10 -38.30 -0.88 8.74
C SER A 10 -39.33 -0.45 9.79
N GLU A 11 -40.22 0.46 9.44
CA GLU A 11 -41.36 0.80 10.32
C GLU A 11 -42.29 -0.38 10.57
N SER A 12 -42.36 -1.36 9.66
CA SER A 12 -43.21 -2.53 9.74
C SER A 12 -42.62 -3.65 10.60
N GLY A 13 -41.33 -3.63 10.94
CA GLY A 13 -40.68 -4.66 11.73
C GLY A 13 -39.19 -4.87 11.41
N VAL A 14 -38.72 -6.04 11.85
CA VAL A 14 -37.33 -6.46 11.72
C VAL A 14 -37.28 -7.80 10.97
N GLU A 15 -36.38 -7.89 9.98
CA GLU A 15 -35.97 -9.15 9.39
C GLU A 15 -34.54 -9.46 9.87
N TRP A 16 -34.22 -10.74 10.06
CA TRP A 16 -32.88 -11.16 10.49
C TRP A 16 -32.41 -12.40 9.75
N SER A 17 -31.10 -12.48 9.59
CA SER A 17 -30.38 -13.63 9.06
C SER A 17 -29.04 -13.77 9.75
N LEU A 18 -28.67 -14.98 10.14
CA LEU A 18 -27.43 -15.30 10.83
C LEU A 18 -26.63 -16.30 9.99
N PHE A 19 -25.45 -15.90 9.52
CA PHE A 19 -24.57 -16.77 8.72
C PHE A 19 -23.11 -16.27 8.73
N ASP A 20 -22.21 -17.17 8.34
CA ASP A 20 -20.79 -16.83 8.14
C ASP A 20 -20.61 -16.10 6.78
N PRO A 21 -20.08 -14.85 6.78
CA PRO A 21 -19.85 -14.08 5.56
C PRO A 21 -18.90 -14.76 4.55
N ALA A 22 -18.08 -15.71 4.98
CA ALA A 22 -17.20 -16.48 4.09
C ALA A 22 -17.94 -17.52 3.20
N GLY A 23 -19.27 -17.48 3.13
CA GLY A 23 -20.09 -18.35 2.29
C GLY A 23 -20.76 -19.51 3.04
N GLY A 24 -20.91 -19.38 4.36
CA GLY A 24 -21.61 -20.35 5.20
C GLY A 24 -23.12 -20.44 4.89
N GLU A 25 -23.72 -21.56 5.30
CA GLU A 25 -25.18 -21.73 5.31
C GLU A 25 -25.82 -20.80 6.35
N VAL A 26 -27.06 -20.42 6.10
CA VAL A 26 -27.86 -19.62 7.05
C VAL A 26 -28.24 -20.49 8.22
N SER A 27 -27.76 -20.17 9.40
CA SER A 27 -28.02 -20.94 10.64
C SER A 27 -29.30 -20.52 11.33
N ALA A 28 -29.77 -19.30 11.12
CA ALA A 28 -31.07 -18.81 11.58
C ALA A 28 -31.57 -17.68 10.67
N ARG A 29 -32.85 -17.60 10.47
CA ARG A 29 -33.55 -16.52 9.78
C ARG A 29 -34.95 -16.33 10.32
N GLY A 30 -35.47 -15.13 10.18
CA GLY A 30 -36.84 -14.83 10.59
C GLY A 30 -37.22 -13.39 10.30
N SER A 31 -38.45 -13.07 10.62
CA SER A 31 -39.00 -11.71 10.56
C SER A 31 -40.06 -11.56 11.65
N GLY A 32 -40.19 -10.35 12.17
CA GLY A 32 -41.15 -10.05 13.23
C GLY A 32 -40.91 -8.66 13.81
N ASP A 33 -41.20 -8.53 15.07
CA ASP A 33 -40.93 -7.35 15.89
C ASP A 33 -39.61 -7.49 16.65
N PHE A 34 -39.26 -6.47 17.43
CA PHE A 34 -38.03 -6.50 18.24
C PHE A 34 -38.12 -7.55 19.38
N ASP A 35 -39.32 -7.90 19.86
CA ASP A 35 -39.49 -8.91 20.89
C ASP A 35 -39.12 -10.29 20.32
N SER A 36 -39.55 -10.59 19.10
CA SER A 36 -39.19 -11.82 18.40
C SER A 36 -37.66 -11.91 18.10
N LEU A 37 -37.01 -10.78 17.84
CA LEU A 37 -35.57 -10.74 17.73
C LEU A 37 -34.87 -10.97 19.07
N ALA A 38 -35.43 -10.41 20.17
CA ALA A 38 -34.87 -10.60 21.50
C ALA A 38 -34.89 -12.09 21.93
N GLU A 39 -35.93 -12.82 21.60
CA GLU A 39 -36.00 -14.28 21.85
C GLU A 39 -34.87 -15.03 21.14
N LEU A 40 -34.54 -14.66 19.92
CA LEU A 40 -33.41 -15.23 19.20
C LEU A 40 -32.07 -14.89 19.88
N VAL A 41 -31.90 -13.63 20.30
CA VAL A 41 -30.68 -13.14 20.95
C VAL A 41 -30.45 -13.85 22.29
N GLU A 42 -31.48 -14.02 23.09
CA GLU A 42 -31.40 -14.73 24.36
C GLU A 42 -31.09 -16.25 24.19
N ALA A 43 -31.61 -16.85 23.12
CA ALA A 43 -31.41 -18.27 22.84
C ALA A 43 -30.00 -18.60 22.30
N ARG A 44 -29.26 -17.62 21.85
CA ARG A 44 -27.96 -17.82 21.20
C ARG A 44 -26.89 -16.85 21.69
N GLN A 45 -25.70 -17.39 21.90
CA GLN A 45 -24.48 -16.57 22.06
C GLN A 45 -23.77 -16.51 20.74
N TRP A 46 -23.48 -15.32 20.24
CA TRP A 46 -22.60 -15.12 19.10
C TRP A 46 -21.57 -14.03 19.41
N GLU A 47 -20.44 -14.08 18.67
CA GLU A 47 -19.31 -13.16 18.82
C GLU A 47 -19.05 -12.35 17.55
N GLY A 48 -19.91 -12.51 16.53
CA GLY A 48 -19.77 -11.85 15.23
C GLY A 48 -20.25 -10.41 15.22
N GLU A 49 -20.13 -9.78 14.06
CA GLU A 49 -20.60 -8.41 13.86
C GLU A 49 -22.13 -8.35 13.67
N VAL A 50 -22.72 -7.23 14.08
CA VAL A 50 -24.13 -6.93 13.82
C VAL A 50 -24.19 -5.89 12.71
N ILE A 51 -24.68 -6.31 11.55
CA ILE A 51 -24.79 -5.49 10.35
C ILE A 51 -26.26 -5.16 10.13
N VAL A 52 -26.56 -3.88 10.07
CA VAL A 52 -27.95 -3.40 9.95
C VAL A 52 -28.15 -2.78 8.57
N LEU A 53 -29.21 -3.19 7.90
CA LEU A 53 -29.76 -2.55 6.70
C LEU A 53 -31.02 -1.79 7.09
N ILE A 54 -31.04 -0.49 6.87
CA ILE A 54 -32.29 0.29 7.04
C ILE A 54 -33.01 0.30 5.71
N SER A 55 -34.33 0.04 5.76
CA SER A 55 -35.18 0.10 4.57
C SER A 55 -35.11 1.48 3.92
N ALA A 56 -34.90 1.53 2.61
CA ALA A 56 -34.90 2.77 1.85
C ALA A 56 -36.25 3.49 1.89
N SER A 57 -37.33 2.83 2.35
CA SER A 57 -38.60 3.49 2.61
C SER A 57 -38.55 4.47 3.81
N CYS A 58 -37.55 4.30 4.69
CA CYS A 58 -37.36 5.14 5.89
C CYS A 58 -36.23 6.17 5.74
N VAL A 59 -35.57 6.20 4.57
CA VAL A 59 -34.38 7.04 4.31
C VAL A 59 -34.58 7.81 3.00
N THR A 60 -34.25 9.09 2.98
CA THR A 60 -34.17 9.85 1.75
C THR A 60 -32.71 10.10 1.36
N LEU A 61 -32.41 9.97 0.09
CA LEU A 61 -31.08 10.20 -0.46
C LEU A 61 -31.07 11.48 -1.28
N HIS A 62 -30.21 12.42 -0.91
CA HIS A 62 -30.01 13.70 -1.57
C HIS A 62 -28.59 13.80 -2.12
N GLN A 63 -28.38 14.71 -3.06
CA GLN A 63 -27.06 15.09 -3.52
C GLN A 63 -26.89 16.59 -3.36
N VAL A 64 -25.76 16.98 -2.78
CA VAL A 64 -25.40 18.38 -2.53
C VAL A 64 -24.00 18.68 -3.03
N ASN A 65 -23.83 19.87 -3.58
CA ASN A 65 -22.51 20.38 -3.94
C ASN A 65 -22.12 21.49 -2.97
N ILE A 66 -21.14 21.21 -2.11
CA ILE A 66 -20.63 22.15 -1.12
C ILE A 66 -19.19 22.49 -1.49
N PRO A 67 -18.85 23.77 -1.75
CA PRO A 67 -17.54 24.16 -2.25
C PRO A 67 -16.39 23.95 -1.27
N SER A 68 -16.68 23.74 0.03
CA SER A 68 -15.66 23.46 1.05
C SER A 68 -15.07 22.06 0.90
N LYS A 69 -13.77 21.92 1.20
CA LYS A 69 -13.07 20.63 1.32
C LYS A 69 -12.93 20.17 2.77
N GLN A 70 -13.31 21.00 3.75
CA GLN A 70 -13.17 20.69 5.16
C GLN A 70 -14.37 19.88 5.67
N PRO A 71 -14.16 18.64 6.19
CA PRO A 71 -15.27 17.76 6.60
C PRO A 71 -16.20 18.40 7.64
N ARG A 72 -15.66 19.19 8.55
CA ARG A 72 -16.46 19.89 9.59
C ARG A 72 -17.41 20.93 8.98
N GLN A 73 -16.91 21.72 8.04
CA GLN A 73 -17.72 22.74 7.35
C GLN A 73 -18.80 22.11 6.47
N ILE A 74 -18.45 21.00 5.79
CA ILE A 74 -19.41 20.23 4.99
C ILE A 74 -20.56 19.75 5.87
N ARG A 75 -20.25 19.08 7.00
CA ARG A 75 -21.27 18.59 7.93
C ARG A 75 -22.17 19.71 8.49
N GLN A 76 -21.64 20.89 8.69
CA GLN A 76 -22.41 22.04 9.17
C GLN A 76 -23.29 22.65 8.08
N ALA A 77 -22.86 22.63 6.83
CA ALA A 77 -23.58 23.22 5.70
C ALA A 77 -24.67 22.31 5.12
N VAL A 78 -24.51 20.98 5.21
CA VAL A 78 -25.44 20.01 4.64
C VAL A 78 -26.89 20.21 5.08
N PRO A 79 -27.25 20.35 6.39
CA PRO A 79 -28.63 20.52 6.78
C PRO A 79 -29.30 21.71 6.08
N TYR A 80 -28.61 22.84 6.00
CA TYR A 80 -29.09 24.06 5.34
C TYR A 80 -29.20 23.89 3.81
N ALA A 81 -28.31 23.11 3.20
CA ALA A 81 -28.28 22.91 1.76
C ALA A 81 -29.47 22.08 1.25
N ILE A 82 -30.08 21.25 2.11
CA ILE A 82 -31.21 20.37 1.74
C ILE A 82 -32.49 20.67 2.49
N GLU A 83 -32.51 21.70 3.36
CA GLU A 83 -33.66 22.06 4.18
C GLU A 83 -34.95 22.22 3.37
N GLU A 84 -34.90 22.88 2.22
CA GLU A 84 -36.07 23.11 1.34
C GLU A 84 -36.63 21.80 0.73
N SER A 85 -35.84 20.73 0.70
CA SER A 85 -36.26 19.42 0.15
C SER A 85 -36.69 18.44 1.22
N LEU A 86 -36.65 18.81 2.52
CA LEU A 86 -37.09 17.98 3.62
C LEU A 86 -38.56 18.23 3.95
N ALA A 87 -39.26 17.18 4.32
CA ALA A 87 -40.64 17.23 4.80
C ALA A 87 -40.77 17.54 6.31
N VAL A 88 -39.64 17.51 7.03
CA VAL A 88 -39.55 17.66 8.50
C VAL A 88 -38.40 18.60 8.83
N ASP A 89 -38.38 19.11 10.08
CA ASP A 89 -37.32 20.01 10.51
C ASP A 89 -35.97 19.33 10.51
N THR A 90 -34.93 20.06 10.16
CA THR A 90 -33.55 19.56 10.11
C THR A 90 -33.08 19.07 11.49
N GLU A 91 -33.62 19.62 12.58
CA GLU A 91 -33.32 19.21 13.95
C GLU A 91 -33.81 17.81 14.26
N ASP A 92 -34.86 17.34 13.60
CA ASP A 92 -35.43 15.99 13.73
C ASP A 92 -34.78 14.96 12.81
N CYS A 93 -33.80 15.38 12.03
CA CYS A 93 -33.10 14.54 11.07
C CYS A 93 -31.71 14.14 11.56
N HIS A 94 -31.30 12.92 11.20
CA HIS A 94 -29.93 12.48 11.20
C HIS A 94 -29.39 12.47 9.75
N PHE A 95 -28.24 13.09 9.56
CA PHE A 95 -27.56 13.23 8.27
C PHE A 95 -26.31 12.37 8.25
N ALA A 96 -26.21 11.46 7.29
CA ALA A 96 -24.99 10.70 7.01
C ALA A 96 -24.48 11.02 5.61
N LEU A 97 -23.18 11.26 5.52
CA LEU A 97 -22.51 11.70 4.30
C LEU A 97 -21.83 10.53 3.61
N GLY A 98 -22.02 10.41 2.31
CA GLY A 98 -21.26 9.55 1.43
C GLY A 98 -19.91 10.14 1.05
N GLN A 99 -19.25 9.47 0.13
CA GLN A 99 -18.00 9.94 -0.44
C GLN A 99 -18.27 11.09 -1.43
N ARG A 100 -17.30 12.00 -1.55
CA ARG A 100 -17.38 13.05 -2.56
C ARG A 100 -17.11 12.46 -3.94
N ALA A 101 -18.06 12.58 -4.83
CA ALA A 101 -17.92 12.17 -6.22
C ALA A 101 -16.93 13.06 -7.00
N SER A 102 -16.49 12.59 -8.16
CA SER A 102 -15.53 13.30 -9.03
C SER A 102 -16.05 14.66 -9.53
N ASN A 103 -17.38 14.82 -9.67
CA ASN A 103 -18.04 16.07 -10.02
C ASN A 103 -18.16 17.05 -8.84
N GLY A 104 -17.72 16.64 -7.63
CA GLY A 104 -17.78 17.44 -6.41
C GLY A 104 -19.03 17.26 -5.57
N ASP A 105 -20.01 16.51 -6.03
CA ASP A 105 -21.23 16.20 -5.29
C ASP A 105 -20.96 15.23 -4.14
N ILE A 106 -21.79 15.33 -3.10
CA ILE A 106 -21.76 14.46 -1.92
C ILE A 106 -23.17 13.93 -1.76
N ALA A 107 -23.30 12.61 -1.69
CA ALA A 107 -24.55 11.98 -1.34
C ALA A 107 -24.80 12.15 0.17
N VAL A 108 -26.05 12.42 0.51
CA VAL A 108 -26.51 12.64 1.88
C VAL A 108 -27.70 11.72 2.14
N ALA A 109 -27.56 10.83 3.07
CA ALA A 109 -28.67 10.05 3.59
C ALA A 109 -29.30 10.76 4.77
N VAL A 110 -30.62 10.87 4.75
CA VAL A 110 -31.42 11.49 5.79
C VAL A 110 -32.43 10.51 6.34
N VAL A 111 -32.40 10.31 7.65
CA VAL A 111 -33.33 9.46 8.38
C VAL A 111 -33.89 10.23 9.59
N SER A 112 -35.13 9.93 9.99
CA SER A 112 -35.70 10.48 11.22
C SER A 112 -34.81 10.13 12.42
N ARG A 113 -34.36 11.16 13.15
CA ARG A 113 -33.49 11.00 14.31
C ARG A 113 -34.13 10.16 15.39
N GLY A 114 -35.38 10.43 15.72
CA GLY A 114 -36.09 9.70 16.77
C GLY A 114 -36.27 8.20 16.41
N LEU A 115 -36.57 7.91 15.15
CA LEU A 115 -36.68 6.53 14.68
C LEU A 115 -35.34 5.82 14.73
N PHE A 116 -34.30 6.44 14.24
CA PHE A 116 -32.94 5.89 14.22
C PHE A 116 -32.40 5.62 15.64
N GLU A 117 -32.56 6.59 16.53
CA GLU A 117 -32.19 6.42 17.95
C GLU A 117 -32.95 5.28 18.62
N SER A 118 -34.27 5.23 18.41
CA SER A 118 -35.10 4.15 18.98
C SER A 118 -34.63 2.76 18.54
N TRP A 119 -34.20 2.61 17.27
CA TRP A 119 -33.67 1.34 16.80
C TRP A 119 -32.32 1.00 17.41
N LEU A 120 -31.40 1.98 17.45
CA LEU A 120 -30.07 1.75 18.03
C LEU A 120 -30.15 1.43 19.54
N ASP A 121 -30.99 2.15 20.29
CA ASP A 121 -31.19 1.92 21.73
C ASP A 121 -31.71 0.50 21.99
N LYS A 122 -32.72 0.04 21.24
CA LYS A 122 -33.23 -1.33 21.35
C LYS A 122 -32.16 -2.38 21.07
N LEU A 123 -31.30 -2.16 20.07
CA LEU A 123 -30.19 -3.08 19.77
C LEU A 123 -29.15 -3.09 20.90
N VAL A 124 -28.86 -1.94 21.48
CA VAL A 124 -27.95 -1.82 22.63
C VAL A 124 -28.54 -2.50 23.87
N ASP A 125 -29.84 -2.30 24.15
CA ASP A 125 -30.52 -2.91 25.29
C ASP A 125 -30.55 -4.46 25.20
N MET A 126 -30.62 -4.99 23.96
CA MET A 126 -30.50 -6.43 23.70
C MET A 126 -29.05 -6.94 23.73
N GLY A 127 -28.06 -6.07 23.94
CA GLY A 127 -26.64 -6.42 23.95
C GLY A 127 -26.03 -6.69 22.54
N ILE A 128 -26.68 -6.26 21.46
CA ILE A 128 -26.29 -6.45 20.07
C ILE A 128 -26.07 -5.09 19.35
N PRO A 129 -25.17 -4.25 19.82
CA PRO A 129 -24.93 -2.95 19.18
C PRO A 129 -24.52 -3.12 17.72
N ALA A 130 -25.11 -2.30 16.85
CA ALA A 130 -24.79 -2.32 15.44
C ALA A 130 -23.32 -1.90 15.19
N SER A 131 -22.59 -2.68 14.39
CA SER A 131 -21.22 -2.37 13.97
C SER A 131 -21.17 -1.60 12.64
N PHE A 132 -22.18 -1.78 11.81
CA PHE A 132 -22.35 -1.11 10.51
C PHE A 132 -23.84 -0.94 10.22
N VAL A 133 -24.22 0.24 9.75
CA VAL A 133 -25.60 0.54 9.37
C VAL A 133 -25.64 1.14 7.97
N ALA A 134 -26.21 0.40 7.04
CA ALA A 134 -26.33 0.81 5.64
C ALA A 134 -27.80 0.94 5.21
N ILE A 135 -28.02 1.41 3.98
CA ILE A 135 -29.33 1.50 3.35
C ILE A 135 -29.46 0.31 2.40
N ASP A 136 -30.56 -0.42 2.49
CA ASP A 136 -30.78 -1.66 1.73
C ASP A 136 -30.74 -1.45 0.21
N ALA A 137 -31.35 -0.38 -0.31
CA ALA A 137 -31.33 -0.07 -1.75
C ALA A 137 -29.91 0.14 -2.29
N LEU A 138 -28.96 0.61 -1.46
CA LEU A 138 -27.56 0.76 -1.86
C LEU A 138 -26.77 -0.56 -1.83
N GLN A 139 -27.37 -1.65 -1.32
CA GLN A 139 -26.77 -2.99 -1.32
C GLN A 139 -27.20 -3.82 -2.53
N VAL A 140 -28.13 -3.33 -3.35
CA VAL A 140 -28.45 -3.97 -4.64
C VAL A 140 -27.20 -3.91 -5.52
N PRO A 141 -26.69 -5.05 -6.02
CA PRO A 141 -25.48 -5.05 -6.83
C PRO A 141 -25.65 -4.30 -8.14
N LEU A 142 -24.67 -3.46 -8.49
CA LEU A 142 -24.55 -2.89 -9.83
C LEU A 142 -23.74 -3.88 -10.69
N PHE A 143 -24.18 -4.15 -11.89
CA PHE A 143 -23.44 -5.00 -12.82
C PHE A 143 -22.22 -4.24 -13.35
N SER A 144 -21.02 -4.76 -13.10
CA SER A 144 -19.76 -4.10 -13.50
C SER A 144 -19.38 -4.26 -14.98
N ASP A 145 -20.12 -5.06 -15.73
CA ASP A 145 -19.69 -5.55 -17.05
C ASP A 145 -20.17 -4.69 -18.23
N ARG A 146 -20.94 -3.63 -17.96
CA ARG A 146 -21.43 -2.72 -19.00
C ARG A 146 -20.80 -1.33 -18.88
N SER A 147 -20.28 -0.83 -19.98
CA SER A 147 -19.70 0.51 -20.11
C SER A 147 -20.72 1.66 -20.09
N GLN A 148 -21.99 1.37 -19.90
CA GLN A 148 -23.08 2.35 -19.92
C GLN A 148 -23.72 2.50 -18.55
N SER A 149 -24.32 3.66 -18.32
CA SER A 149 -25.10 4.00 -17.13
C SER A 149 -26.21 2.97 -16.92
N GLN A 150 -26.24 2.33 -15.75
CA GLN A 150 -27.15 1.22 -15.46
C GLN A 150 -28.06 1.58 -14.29
N THR A 151 -29.30 1.10 -14.38
CA THR A 151 -30.22 1.02 -13.26
C THR A 151 -30.45 -0.43 -12.90
N THR A 152 -30.28 -0.78 -11.65
CA THR A 152 -30.52 -2.13 -11.14
C THR A 152 -31.70 -2.10 -10.17
N ALA A 153 -32.58 -3.06 -10.28
CA ALA A 153 -33.68 -3.18 -9.34
C ALA A 153 -33.81 -4.60 -8.78
N LEU A 154 -34.06 -4.69 -7.48
CA LEU A 154 -34.40 -5.94 -6.79
C LEU A 154 -35.90 -5.92 -6.53
N ILE A 155 -36.58 -6.90 -7.09
CA ILE A 155 -38.04 -7.04 -6.93
C ILE A 155 -38.33 -7.89 -5.71
N GLU A 156 -39.04 -7.31 -4.75
CA GLU A 156 -39.49 -7.96 -3.53
C GLU A 156 -41.01 -8.13 -3.52
N ARG A 157 -41.52 -8.92 -2.56
CA ARG A 157 -42.98 -9.09 -2.39
C ARG A 157 -43.67 -7.76 -2.08
N ASN A 158 -43.05 -6.90 -1.29
CA ASN A 158 -43.61 -5.67 -0.75
C ASN A 158 -43.20 -4.40 -1.51
N GLY A 159 -42.28 -4.51 -2.48
CA GLY A 159 -41.77 -3.35 -3.19
C GLY A 159 -40.62 -3.66 -4.11
N VAL A 160 -39.99 -2.59 -4.56
CA VAL A 160 -38.83 -2.63 -5.45
C VAL A 160 -37.74 -1.74 -4.87
N LEU A 161 -36.57 -2.32 -4.66
CA LEU A 161 -35.36 -1.57 -4.36
C LEU A 161 -34.65 -1.25 -5.67
N MET A 162 -34.58 0.01 -6.03
CA MET A 162 -33.94 0.47 -7.27
C MET A 162 -32.66 1.22 -6.95
N ARG A 163 -31.57 0.86 -7.62
CA ARG A 163 -30.28 1.52 -7.51
C ARG A 163 -29.85 2.05 -8.86
N THR A 164 -29.59 3.37 -8.93
CA THR A 164 -29.26 4.06 -10.18
C THR A 164 -27.81 4.54 -10.25
N ASP A 165 -27.09 4.51 -9.11
CA ASP A 165 -25.69 4.92 -9.02
C ASP A 165 -25.04 4.31 -7.75
N GLU A 166 -23.77 4.56 -7.53
CA GLU A 166 -23.06 4.06 -6.33
C GLU A 166 -23.76 4.49 -5.03
N GLU A 167 -24.25 5.72 -4.94
CA GLU A 167 -24.90 6.31 -3.76
C GLU A 167 -26.29 6.86 -4.05
N LYS A 168 -26.99 6.31 -5.06
CA LYS A 168 -28.38 6.64 -5.37
C LYS A 168 -29.23 5.39 -5.39
N GLY A 169 -30.24 5.37 -4.56
CA GLY A 169 -31.20 4.28 -4.47
C GLY A 169 -32.56 4.75 -3.99
N TYR A 170 -33.59 4.00 -4.33
CA TYR A 170 -34.98 4.32 -4.05
C TYR A 170 -35.73 3.06 -3.64
N PHE A 171 -36.74 3.24 -2.79
CA PHE A 171 -37.79 2.26 -2.58
C PHE A 171 -39.03 2.69 -3.34
N LEU A 172 -39.66 1.77 -4.05
CA LEU A 172 -40.90 1.97 -4.75
C LEU A 172 -41.87 0.88 -4.35
N ASP A 173 -43.16 1.24 -4.24
CA ASP A 173 -44.20 0.21 -4.20
C ASP A 173 -44.18 -0.61 -5.49
N ARG A 174 -44.47 -1.89 -5.40
CA ARG A 174 -44.40 -2.81 -6.53
C ARG A 174 -45.17 -2.34 -7.76
N GLY A 175 -46.34 -1.75 -7.55
CA GLY A 175 -47.15 -1.19 -8.64
C GLY A 175 -46.62 0.09 -9.27
N GLN A 176 -45.60 0.69 -8.72
CA GLN A 176 -45.02 1.96 -9.16
C GLN A 176 -43.71 1.79 -9.95
N LEU A 177 -43.31 0.58 -10.28
CA LEU A 177 -42.04 0.33 -11.00
C LEU A 177 -41.96 1.09 -12.32
N ALA A 178 -43.00 1.00 -13.16
CA ALA A 178 -43.09 1.71 -14.44
C ALA A 178 -43.01 3.24 -14.27
N SER A 179 -43.76 3.77 -13.29
CA SER A 179 -43.75 5.20 -12.97
C SER A 179 -42.34 5.62 -12.47
N GLY A 180 -41.73 4.84 -11.60
CA GLY A 180 -40.38 5.11 -11.11
C GLY A 180 -39.34 5.18 -12.24
N ILE A 181 -39.42 4.28 -13.21
CA ILE A 181 -38.53 4.27 -14.37
C ILE A 181 -38.79 5.50 -15.26
N SER A 182 -40.05 5.93 -15.41
CA SER A 182 -40.39 7.11 -16.23
C SER A 182 -39.76 8.41 -15.72
N PHE A 183 -39.50 8.51 -14.43
CA PHE A 183 -38.82 9.66 -13.81
C PHE A 183 -37.27 9.63 -13.92
N LEU A 184 -36.71 8.51 -14.34
CA LEU A 184 -35.25 8.42 -14.52
C LEU A 184 -34.81 9.22 -15.77
N PRO A 185 -33.60 9.81 -15.73
CA PRO A 185 -32.96 10.34 -16.94
C PRO A 185 -32.83 9.26 -18.02
N GLU A 186 -32.82 9.67 -19.28
CA GLU A 186 -32.80 8.76 -20.44
C GLU A 186 -31.58 7.80 -20.40
N ASP A 187 -30.42 8.31 -20.03
CA ASP A 187 -29.18 7.51 -19.86
C ASP A 187 -29.28 6.44 -18.77
N LYS A 188 -30.06 6.68 -17.72
CA LYS A 188 -30.31 5.75 -16.62
C LYS A 188 -31.46 4.77 -16.91
N ARG A 189 -32.33 5.14 -17.81
CA ARG A 189 -33.50 4.35 -18.21
C ARG A 189 -33.19 3.36 -19.34
N ALA A 190 -32.18 3.63 -20.16
CA ALA A 190 -31.85 2.83 -21.32
C ALA A 190 -31.51 1.36 -20.99
N ASN A 191 -30.88 1.10 -19.83
CA ASN A 191 -30.49 -0.25 -19.39
C ASN A 191 -31.04 -0.51 -17.99
N LEU A 192 -31.86 -1.54 -17.86
CA LEU A 192 -32.45 -1.96 -16.60
C LEU A 192 -32.15 -3.43 -16.32
N ASP A 193 -31.48 -3.69 -15.22
CA ASP A 193 -31.20 -5.04 -14.75
C ASP A 193 -32.10 -5.38 -13.56
N LEU A 194 -32.84 -6.48 -13.66
CA LEU A 194 -33.80 -6.90 -12.65
C LEU A 194 -33.32 -8.16 -11.92
N TRP A 195 -33.21 -8.07 -10.63
CA TRP A 195 -33.04 -9.21 -9.73
C TRP A 195 -34.39 -9.61 -9.17
N LEU A 196 -34.76 -10.86 -9.28
CA LEU A 196 -36.04 -11.35 -8.76
C LEU A 196 -36.01 -12.84 -8.44
N LEU A 197 -36.92 -13.27 -7.56
CA LEU A 197 -37.16 -14.65 -7.30
C LEU A 197 -37.85 -15.32 -8.53
N PRO A 198 -37.46 -16.55 -8.91
CA PRO A 198 -38.03 -17.23 -10.08
C PRO A 198 -39.56 -17.31 -10.08
N GLU A 199 -40.17 -17.46 -8.89
CA GLU A 199 -41.63 -17.50 -8.70
C GLU A 199 -42.35 -16.20 -9.11
N MET A 200 -41.63 -15.06 -9.12
CA MET A 200 -42.19 -13.74 -9.42
C MET A 200 -42.04 -13.37 -10.88
N GLN A 201 -41.28 -14.13 -11.66
CA GLN A 201 -40.94 -13.80 -13.05
C GLN A 201 -42.20 -13.66 -13.92
N SER A 202 -43.14 -14.59 -13.84
CA SER A 202 -44.36 -14.56 -14.67
C SER A 202 -45.29 -13.35 -14.42
N GLU A 203 -45.26 -12.80 -13.21
CA GLU A 203 -46.05 -11.62 -12.86
C GLU A 203 -45.41 -10.32 -13.39
N ILE A 204 -44.09 -10.30 -13.50
CA ILE A 204 -43.29 -9.13 -13.85
C ILE A 204 -43.07 -9.06 -15.36
N ASP A 205 -43.01 -10.20 -16.06
CA ASP A 205 -42.77 -10.24 -17.51
C ASP A 205 -43.73 -9.33 -18.30
N LEU A 206 -45.00 -9.26 -17.93
CA LEU A 206 -45.96 -8.38 -18.60
C LEU A 206 -45.63 -6.89 -18.36
N ALA A 207 -45.34 -6.51 -17.14
CA ALA A 207 -44.98 -5.14 -16.80
C ALA A 207 -43.65 -4.72 -17.45
N VAL A 208 -42.64 -5.61 -17.43
CA VAL A 208 -41.33 -5.41 -18.06
C VAL A 208 -41.49 -5.23 -19.59
N ASN A 209 -42.23 -6.09 -20.25
CA ASN A 209 -42.48 -5.98 -21.68
C ASN A 209 -43.18 -4.70 -22.06
N GLN A 210 -44.15 -4.23 -21.25
CA GLN A 210 -44.79 -2.95 -21.44
C GLN A 210 -43.82 -1.78 -21.29
N MET A 211 -43.00 -1.77 -20.24
CA MET A 211 -41.99 -0.75 -20.01
C MET A 211 -40.95 -0.73 -21.13
N ALA A 212 -40.43 -1.91 -21.53
CA ALA A 212 -39.45 -2.02 -22.61
C ALA A 212 -39.99 -1.42 -23.92
N ALA A 213 -41.27 -1.65 -24.22
CA ALA A 213 -41.90 -1.11 -25.42
C ALA A 213 -42.19 0.42 -25.31
N GLU A 214 -42.51 0.92 -24.12
CA GLU A 214 -42.85 2.33 -23.90
C GLU A 214 -41.62 3.23 -23.84
N PHE A 215 -40.51 2.75 -23.23
CA PHE A 215 -39.33 3.57 -22.94
C PHE A 215 -38.08 3.17 -23.72
N ASP A 216 -38.18 2.25 -24.68
CA ASP A 216 -37.00 1.69 -25.42
C ASP A 216 -35.90 1.21 -24.48
N THR A 217 -36.30 0.53 -23.37
CA THR A 217 -35.41 0.07 -22.30
C THR A 217 -34.95 -1.33 -22.57
N GLU A 218 -33.65 -1.54 -22.65
CA GLU A 218 -33.06 -2.88 -22.67
C GLU A 218 -33.10 -3.48 -21.27
N THR A 219 -33.83 -4.56 -21.06
CA THR A 219 -34.03 -5.18 -19.76
C THR A 219 -33.38 -6.54 -19.70
N GLN A 220 -32.56 -6.78 -18.66
CA GLN A 220 -32.00 -8.09 -18.32
C GLN A 220 -32.59 -8.59 -17.00
N ILE A 221 -33.07 -9.84 -16.99
CA ILE A 221 -33.62 -10.47 -15.80
C ILE A 221 -32.63 -11.48 -15.29
N ALA A 222 -32.23 -11.40 -14.03
CA ALA A 222 -31.37 -12.32 -13.33
C ALA A 222 -32.11 -12.94 -12.13
N PRO A 223 -32.35 -14.28 -12.15
CA PRO A 223 -33.00 -14.94 -11.03
C PRO A 223 -32.06 -15.00 -9.82
N ILE A 224 -32.63 -14.89 -8.63
CA ILE A 224 -31.92 -15.09 -7.35
C ILE A 224 -32.45 -16.39 -6.68
N ASP A 225 -31.51 -17.20 -6.17
CA ASP A 225 -31.84 -18.48 -5.50
C ASP A 225 -32.06 -18.31 -3.98
N LEU A 226 -31.89 -17.09 -3.47
CA LEU A 226 -31.99 -16.72 -2.05
C LEU A 226 -33.19 -15.83 -1.84
N SER A 227 -33.66 -15.66 -0.59
CA SER A 227 -34.60 -14.57 -0.29
C SER A 227 -33.97 -13.23 -0.66
N ALA A 228 -34.80 -12.24 -1.01
CA ALA A 228 -34.30 -10.91 -1.38
C ALA A 228 -33.43 -10.29 -0.26
N PHE A 229 -33.81 -10.47 0.99
CA PHE A 229 -33.03 -9.99 2.12
C PHE A 229 -31.67 -10.71 2.24
N GLU A 230 -31.62 -12.03 2.13
CA GLU A 230 -30.36 -12.78 2.16
C GLU A 230 -29.46 -12.41 0.97
N PHE A 231 -30.03 -12.15 -0.19
CA PHE A 231 -29.30 -11.65 -1.34
C PHE A 231 -28.62 -10.32 -1.03
N LEU A 232 -29.35 -9.36 -0.43
CA LEU A 232 -28.74 -8.09 0.01
C LEU A 232 -27.64 -8.30 1.04
N CYS A 233 -27.87 -9.16 2.04
CA CYS A 233 -26.87 -9.43 3.08
C CYS A 233 -25.56 -10.00 2.52
N ARG A 234 -25.63 -10.85 1.51
CA ARG A 234 -24.44 -11.41 0.85
C ARG A 234 -23.69 -10.41 -0.04
N ASN A 235 -24.36 -9.33 -0.43
CA ASN A 235 -23.83 -8.27 -1.27
C ASN A 235 -23.57 -6.97 -0.48
N VAL A 236 -23.49 -7.04 0.85
CA VAL A 236 -23.19 -5.85 1.67
C VAL A 236 -21.87 -5.23 1.26
N ASN A 237 -21.93 -3.97 0.83
CA ASN A 237 -20.79 -3.17 0.49
C ASN A 237 -20.54 -2.09 1.56
N GLU A 238 -19.50 -2.28 2.36
CA GLU A 238 -19.12 -1.34 3.41
C GLU A 238 -18.58 0.00 2.91
N GLN A 239 -18.37 0.15 1.62
CA GLN A 239 -17.95 1.42 1.01
C GLN A 239 -19.12 2.38 0.78
N THR A 240 -20.38 1.91 0.87
CA THR A 240 -21.56 2.75 0.81
C THR A 240 -21.74 3.60 2.06
N ILE A 241 -22.71 4.50 2.05
CA ILE A 241 -22.97 5.39 3.20
C ILE A 241 -23.26 4.56 4.46
N ASN A 242 -22.39 4.74 5.47
CA ASN A 242 -22.64 4.22 6.82
C ASN A 242 -23.40 5.28 7.62
N LEU A 243 -24.55 4.93 8.17
CA LEU A 243 -25.37 5.83 8.98
C LEU A 243 -24.80 6.06 10.39
N LEU A 244 -23.86 5.21 10.87
CA LEU A 244 -23.16 5.41 12.14
C LEU A 244 -22.11 6.53 12.04
N GLN A 245 -22.57 7.77 11.89
CA GLN A 245 -21.74 8.95 11.82
C GLN A 245 -22.03 9.93 12.97
N GLY A 246 -21.09 10.85 13.19
CA GLY A 246 -21.21 11.87 14.21
C GLY A 246 -21.28 11.26 15.63
N LYS A 247 -22.36 11.54 16.37
CA LYS A 247 -22.55 11.03 17.74
C LYS A 247 -22.79 9.52 17.84
N TYR A 248 -23.16 8.87 16.73
CA TYR A 248 -23.41 7.42 16.64
C TYR A 248 -22.20 6.65 16.16
N GLN A 249 -21.08 7.31 15.95
CA GLN A 249 -19.86 6.64 15.51
C GLN A 249 -19.41 5.63 16.55
N VAL A 250 -19.46 4.37 16.19
CA VAL A 250 -18.90 3.27 16.99
C VAL A 250 -17.43 3.13 16.61
N GLU A 251 -16.53 3.11 17.60
CA GLU A 251 -15.16 2.68 17.37
C GLU A 251 -15.21 1.19 16.98
N ARG A 252 -15.28 0.94 15.70
CA ARG A 252 -15.19 -0.43 15.19
C ARG A 252 -13.86 -0.99 15.69
N LYS A 253 -13.90 -2.00 16.55
CA LYS A 253 -12.73 -2.86 16.76
C LYS A 253 -12.47 -3.49 15.41
N THR A 254 -11.71 -2.77 14.57
CA THR A 254 -11.28 -3.29 13.28
C THR A 254 -10.68 -4.65 13.58
N SER A 255 -11.39 -5.71 13.24
CA SER A 255 -10.79 -7.02 13.08
C SER A 255 -9.59 -6.76 12.20
N LYS A 256 -8.40 -6.76 12.81
CA LYS A 256 -7.14 -6.44 12.15
C LYS A 256 -7.16 -7.22 10.86
N ASN A 257 -7.27 -6.52 9.78
CA ASN A 257 -7.24 -7.07 8.43
C ASN A 257 -5.93 -7.87 8.28
N SER A 258 -5.98 -9.13 8.75
CA SER A 258 -4.83 -10.05 8.77
C SER A 258 -4.33 -10.33 7.35
N SER A 259 -5.18 -10.04 6.36
CA SER A 259 -4.86 -10.20 4.94
C SER A 259 -3.76 -9.23 4.49
N VAL A 260 -3.82 -7.95 4.87
CA VAL A 260 -2.78 -6.96 4.50
C VAL A 260 -1.45 -7.30 5.20
N TRP A 261 -1.53 -7.73 6.47
CA TRP A 261 -0.34 -8.16 7.21
C TRP A 261 0.27 -9.46 6.66
N ARG A 262 -0.57 -10.39 6.16
CA ARG A 262 -0.11 -11.61 5.48
C ARG A 262 0.62 -11.29 4.18
N SER A 263 0.11 -10.37 3.37
CA SER A 263 0.77 -9.93 2.14
C SER A 263 2.08 -9.18 2.43
N ALA A 264 2.11 -8.30 3.43
CA ALA A 264 3.31 -7.62 3.88
C ALA A 264 4.36 -8.61 4.44
N ALA A 265 3.94 -9.58 5.26
CA ALA A 265 4.82 -10.62 5.79
C ALA A 265 5.40 -11.52 4.68
N MET A 266 4.60 -11.84 3.66
CA MET A 266 5.06 -12.62 2.50
C MET A 266 6.10 -11.84 1.67
N LEU A 267 5.89 -10.54 1.44
CA LEU A 267 6.86 -9.66 0.76
C LEU A 267 8.17 -9.54 1.55
N CYS A 268 8.09 -9.34 2.87
CA CYS A 268 9.28 -9.32 3.73
C CYS A 268 10.01 -10.66 3.73
N GLY A 269 9.28 -11.78 3.75
CA GLY A 269 9.86 -13.13 3.64
C GLY A 269 10.59 -13.35 2.33
N CYS A 270 10.00 -12.95 1.21
CA CYS A 270 10.64 -13.01 -0.11
C CYS A 270 11.89 -12.12 -0.20
N ALA A 271 11.84 -10.91 0.34
CA ALA A 271 12.99 -10.01 0.38
C ALA A 271 14.15 -10.56 1.21
N LEU A 272 13.85 -11.16 2.38
CA LEU A 272 14.83 -11.84 3.22
C LEU A 272 15.47 -13.05 2.52
N LEU A 273 14.67 -13.87 1.82
CA LEU A 273 15.19 -15.00 1.05
C LEU A 273 16.09 -14.53 -0.09
N LEU A 274 15.70 -13.51 -0.83
CA LEU A 274 16.53 -12.91 -1.88
C LEU A 274 17.84 -12.35 -1.32
N HIS A 275 17.80 -11.68 -0.18
CA HIS A 275 18.98 -11.16 0.49
C HIS A 275 19.92 -12.31 0.94
N LEU A 276 19.36 -13.39 1.49
CA LEU A 276 20.15 -14.57 1.90
C LEU A 276 20.82 -15.24 0.70
N ILE A 277 20.10 -15.39 -0.41
CA ILE A 277 20.65 -15.93 -1.67
C ILE A 277 21.78 -15.05 -2.21
N MET A 278 21.60 -13.72 -2.15
CA MET A 278 22.62 -12.78 -2.60
C MET A 278 23.89 -12.86 -1.72
N VAL A 279 23.73 -12.87 -0.40
CA VAL A 279 24.87 -12.97 0.55
C VAL A 279 25.61 -14.30 0.41
N THR A 280 24.88 -15.41 0.31
CA THR A 280 25.50 -16.73 0.09
C THR A 280 26.16 -16.82 -1.27
N GLY A 281 25.56 -16.27 -2.32
CA GLY A 281 26.17 -16.19 -3.65
C GLY A 281 27.46 -15.37 -3.65
N GLN A 282 27.49 -14.23 -2.97
CA GLN A 282 28.70 -13.42 -2.80
C GLN A 282 29.78 -14.14 -2.01
N ALA A 283 29.41 -14.87 -0.94
CA ALA A 283 30.37 -15.66 -0.16
C ALA A 283 31.03 -16.76 -1.01
N ILE A 284 30.24 -17.50 -1.77
CA ILE A 284 30.76 -18.54 -2.69
C ILE A 284 31.64 -17.93 -3.78
N TYR A 285 31.22 -16.81 -4.36
CA TYR A 285 31.99 -16.12 -5.40
C TYR A 285 33.35 -15.62 -4.86
N LEU A 286 33.35 -15.05 -3.65
CA LEU A 286 34.58 -14.57 -3.00
C LEU A 286 35.50 -15.75 -2.64
N ASP A 287 34.98 -16.88 -2.18
CA ASP A 287 35.75 -18.06 -1.87
C ASP A 287 36.39 -18.68 -3.12
N MET A 288 35.61 -18.78 -4.22
CA MET A 288 36.15 -19.25 -5.50
C MET A 288 37.23 -18.33 -6.08
N THR A 289 37.05 -17.01 -5.93
CA THR A 289 38.06 -16.03 -6.38
C THR A 289 39.31 -16.04 -5.49
N ALA A 290 39.15 -16.19 -4.17
CA ALA A 290 40.26 -16.31 -3.24
C ALA A 290 41.12 -17.53 -3.53
N THR A 291 40.50 -18.71 -3.73
CA THR A 291 41.20 -19.93 -4.09
C THR A 291 41.97 -19.84 -5.41
N ARG A 292 41.37 -19.14 -6.39
CA ARG A 292 42.01 -18.89 -7.70
C ARG A 292 43.23 -17.99 -7.55
N TYR A 293 43.14 -16.89 -6.81
CA TYR A 293 44.26 -15.99 -6.55
C TYR A 293 45.35 -16.65 -5.69
N GLU A 294 44.99 -17.50 -4.73
CA GLU A 294 45.96 -18.29 -4.00
C GLU A 294 46.72 -19.26 -4.90
N ALA A 295 46.03 -19.92 -5.84
CA ALA A 295 46.66 -20.81 -6.80
C ALA A 295 47.63 -20.07 -7.72
N GLU A 296 47.24 -18.90 -8.25
CA GLU A 296 48.06 -18.02 -9.08
C GLU A 296 49.30 -17.52 -8.30
N ALA A 297 49.07 -17.09 -7.04
CA ALA A 297 50.19 -16.66 -6.15
C ALA A 297 51.16 -17.79 -5.85
N ARG A 298 50.67 -19.03 -5.65
CA ARG A 298 51.52 -20.21 -5.48
C ARG A 298 52.33 -20.52 -6.73
N ALA A 299 51.71 -20.43 -7.90
CA ALA A 299 52.40 -20.66 -9.14
C ALA A 299 53.53 -19.64 -9.37
N LEU A 300 53.22 -18.36 -9.14
CA LEU A 300 54.21 -17.28 -9.24
C LEU A 300 55.35 -17.43 -8.24
N TYR A 301 55.02 -17.82 -6.97
CA TYR A 301 56.01 -18.06 -5.96
C TYR A 301 56.96 -19.22 -6.34
N ALA A 302 56.41 -20.32 -6.87
CA ALA A 302 57.20 -21.48 -7.30
C ALA A 302 58.12 -21.17 -8.48
N ASP A 303 57.74 -20.26 -9.35
CA ASP A 303 58.56 -19.79 -10.49
C ASP A 303 59.76 -18.95 -10.01
N VAL A 304 59.54 -18.09 -9.03
CA VAL A 304 60.59 -17.21 -8.46
C VAL A 304 61.52 -17.96 -7.49
N PHE A 305 60.96 -18.93 -6.73
CA PHE A 305 61.75 -19.69 -5.72
C PHE A 305 61.67 -21.22 -5.95
N PRO A 306 62.28 -21.77 -6.99
CA PRO A 306 62.14 -23.18 -7.35
C PRO A 306 62.73 -24.17 -6.36
N ARG A 307 63.55 -23.71 -5.41
CA ARG A 307 64.14 -24.54 -4.35
C ARG A 307 63.30 -24.70 -3.10
N ASP A 308 62.26 -23.85 -2.92
CA ASP A 308 61.33 -23.91 -1.77
C ASP A 308 60.16 -24.89 -2.09
N ARG A 309 60.30 -26.13 -1.59
CA ARG A 309 59.24 -27.12 -1.72
C ARG A 309 58.34 -27.11 -0.48
N ASN A 310 56.99 -27.19 -0.65
CA ASN A 310 55.96 -27.23 0.40
C ASN A 310 55.85 -25.98 1.30
N VAL A 311 55.49 -24.87 0.72
CA VAL A 311 55.20 -23.64 1.49
C VAL A 311 53.71 -23.59 1.86
N THR A 312 53.40 -23.70 3.15
CA THR A 312 52.03 -23.64 3.65
C THR A 312 51.52 -22.19 3.78
N ASP A 313 52.42 -21.23 4.01
CA ASP A 313 52.09 -19.80 4.12
C ASP A 313 53.08 -18.98 3.25
N ILE A 314 52.59 -18.70 2.04
CA ILE A 314 53.38 -17.96 1.03
C ILE A 314 53.72 -16.56 1.50
N ARG A 315 52.80 -15.86 2.15
CA ARG A 315 52.97 -14.49 2.60
C ARG A 315 54.10 -14.34 3.63
N ARG A 316 54.11 -15.26 4.58
CA ARG A 316 55.15 -15.28 5.66
C ARG A 316 56.50 -15.63 5.10
N ARG A 317 56.54 -16.57 4.15
CA ARG A 317 57.79 -17.02 3.52
C ARG A 317 58.35 -15.95 2.58
N TRP A 318 57.52 -15.29 1.82
CA TRP A 318 57.89 -14.15 1.01
C TRP A 318 58.54 -13.04 1.84
N GLN A 319 57.94 -12.69 2.97
CA GLN A 319 58.50 -11.70 3.91
C GLN A 319 59.84 -12.14 4.50
N SER A 320 60.05 -13.46 4.73
CA SER A 320 61.34 -13.96 5.22
C SER A 320 62.44 -13.85 4.16
N HIS A 321 62.10 -14.07 2.89
CA HIS A 321 63.07 -13.88 1.81
C HIS A 321 63.42 -12.41 1.60
N LEU A 322 62.47 -11.52 1.72
CA LEU A 322 62.73 -10.08 1.70
C LEU A 322 63.60 -9.59 2.87
N ARG A 323 63.43 -10.20 4.07
CA ARG A 323 64.24 -9.88 5.24
C ARG A 323 65.62 -10.57 5.26
N GLY A 324 65.76 -11.66 4.52
CA GLY A 324 66.99 -12.46 4.49
C GLY A 324 68.03 -12.07 3.46
N GLY A 325 67.64 -11.26 2.45
CA GLY A 325 68.54 -10.74 1.43
C GLY A 325 69.27 -9.50 1.95
N LYS A 326 70.39 -9.68 2.58
CA LYS A 326 71.36 -8.63 2.91
C LYS A 326 71.98 -8.14 1.60
N SER A 327 71.46 -7.07 1.03
CA SER A 327 72.20 -6.09 0.26
C SER A 327 71.77 -4.72 0.78
N ASP A 328 72.75 -4.02 1.37
CA ASP A 328 72.60 -2.71 2.02
C ASP A 328 72.07 -1.59 1.07
N GLU A 329 72.04 -1.86 -0.22
CA GLU A 329 71.62 -0.92 -1.26
C GLU A 329 70.14 -1.02 -1.65
N GLY A 330 69.54 -2.23 -1.66
CA GLY A 330 68.09 -2.41 -1.93
C GLY A 330 67.21 -1.92 -0.80
N ASP A 331 67.67 -2.00 0.46
CA ASP A 331 66.91 -1.59 1.65
C ASP A 331 66.70 -0.06 1.68
N LYS A 332 67.64 0.73 1.18
CA LYS A 332 67.50 2.21 1.13
C LYS A 332 66.45 2.66 0.11
N PHE A 333 66.40 2.03 -1.06
CA PHE A 333 65.35 2.34 -2.07
C PHE A 333 63.96 1.95 -1.58
N VAL A 334 63.80 0.72 -1.07
CA VAL A 334 62.51 0.20 -0.62
C VAL A 334 62.00 1.00 0.58
N GLY A 335 62.83 1.38 1.51
CA GLY A 335 62.50 2.22 2.66
C GLY A 335 62.03 3.61 2.25
N LEU A 336 62.76 4.30 1.40
CA LEU A 336 62.37 5.63 0.88
C LEU A 336 61.12 5.56 0.06
N PHE A 337 61.00 4.60 -0.84
CA PHE A 337 59.83 4.43 -1.70
C PHE A 337 58.59 4.05 -0.92
N SER A 338 58.67 3.15 0.05
CA SER A 338 57.50 2.72 0.87
C SER A 338 56.94 3.86 1.72
N THR A 339 57.83 4.72 2.25
CA THR A 339 57.42 5.90 3.04
C THR A 339 56.79 6.96 2.12
N ALA A 340 57.35 7.22 0.97
CA ALA A 340 56.84 8.15 -0.02
C ALA A 340 55.49 7.64 -0.61
N ALA A 341 55.43 6.38 -1.02
CA ALA A 341 54.20 5.80 -1.59
C ALA A 341 53.05 5.70 -0.54
N GLY A 342 53.36 5.43 0.72
CA GLY A 342 52.41 5.40 1.81
C GLY A 342 51.72 6.76 2.01
N SER A 343 52.45 7.85 1.81
CA SER A 343 51.90 9.22 1.93
C SER A 343 51.17 9.68 0.69
N LEU A 344 51.37 9.02 -0.46
CA LEU A 344 50.55 9.24 -1.67
C LEU A 344 49.16 8.64 -1.60
N ALA A 345 49.01 7.57 -0.81
CA ALA A 345 47.72 6.90 -0.63
C ALA A 345 46.71 7.85 0.05
N GLY A 346 45.69 8.29 -0.67
CA GLY A 346 44.68 9.26 -0.22
C GLY A 346 44.91 10.71 -0.69
N SER A 347 45.99 10.99 -1.45
CA SER A 347 46.19 12.27 -2.11
C SER A 347 45.63 12.26 -3.55
N SER A 348 45.33 13.43 -4.11
CA SER A 348 44.93 13.59 -5.51
C SER A 348 46.09 13.69 -6.48
N LEU A 349 47.26 13.21 -6.04
CA LEU A 349 48.49 13.21 -6.83
C LEU A 349 48.62 11.92 -7.64
N ILE A 350 49.07 12.04 -8.88
CA ILE A 350 49.34 10.89 -9.75
C ILE A 350 50.86 10.77 -9.89
N LEU A 351 51.38 9.58 -9.57
CA LEU A 351 52.78 9.28 -9.74
C LEU A 351 53.04 8.79 -11.17
N ASN A 352 53.79 9.59 -11.97
CA ASN A 352 54.08 9.27 -13.36
C ASN A 352 55.40 8.51 -13.53
N ASN A 353 56.42 8.86 -12.74
CA ASN A 353 57.72 8.20 -12.83
C ASN A 353 58.47 8.24 -11.50
N VAL A 354 59.30 7.22 -11.28
CA VAL A 354 60.16 7.07 -10.08
C VAL A 354 61.56 6.78 -10.60
N ASN A 355 62.53 7.59 -10.17
CA ASN A 355 63.94 7.37 -10.48
C ASN A 355 64.77 7.41 -9.20
N PHE A 356 65.51 6.35 -8.95
CA PHE A 356 66.39 6.26 -7.79
C PHE A 356 67.86 6.35 -8.26
N ASN A 357 68.59 7.24 -7.64
CA ASN A 357 70.03 7.37 -7.89
C ASN A 357 70.85 6.70 -6.78
N GLU A 358 71.37 5.55 -7.06
CA GLU A 358 72.15 4.73 -6.07
C GLU A 358 73.37 5.46 -5.54
N ASN A 359 74.11 6.23 -6.38
CA ASN A 359 75.32 6.93 -5.98
C ASN A 359 75.09 8.11 -5.03
N ARG A 360 73.88 8.68 -5.05
CA ARG A 360 73.51 9.83 -4.21
C ARG A 360 72.51 9.49 -3.14
N GLY A 361 71.90 8.29 -3.19
CA GLY A 361 70.88 7.85 -2.25
C GLY A 361 69.60 8.68 -2.29
N ASP A 362 69.33 9.32 -3.47
CA ASP A 362 68.14 10.19 -3.66
C ASP A 362 67.11 9.53 -4.55
N LEU A 363 65.84 9.73 -4.21
CA LEU A 363 64.65 9.28 -4.95
C LEU A 363 63.96 10.48 -5.59
N ILE A 364 63.82 10.46 -6.91
CA ILE A 364 63.11 11.50 -7.65
C ILE A 364 61.73 10.98 -8.07
N LEU A 365 60.69 11.62 -7.56
CA LEU A 365 59.31 11.34 -7.89
C LEU A 365 58.78 12.37 -8.87
N GLN A 366 58.30 11.93 -10.04
CA GLN A 366 57.58 12.80 -10.97
C GLN A 366 56.10 12.65 -10.74
N LEU A 367 55.48 13.75 -10.29
CA LEU A 367 54.09 13.79 -9.86
C LEU A 367 53.27 14.75 -10.74
N GLU A 368 52.03 14.39 -10.92
CA GLU A 368 51.05 15.25 -11.58
C GLU A 368 49.95 15.61 -10.58
N ALA A 369 49.62 16.90 -10.51
CA ALA A 369 48.67 17.45 -9.56
C ALA A 369 47.68 18.39 -10.26
N PRO A 370 46.42 18.49 -9.80
CA PRO A 370 45.48 19.50 -10.29
C PRO A 370 45.92 20.96 -9.99
N ARG A 371 46.72 21.18 -8.92
CA ARG A 371 47.22 22.50 -8.52
C ARG A 371 48.62 22.38 -7.92
N SER A 372 49.45 23.40 -8.14
CA SER A 372 50.80 23.46 -7.60
C SER A 372 50.91 23.40 -6.08
N GLU A 373 49.89 23.91 -5.39
CA GLU A 373 49.82 23.90 -3.90
C GLU A 373 49.85 22.46 -3.33
N GLN A 374 49.31 21.49 -4.06
CA GLN A 374 49.27 20.09 -3.62
C GLN A 374 50.66 19.44 -3.67
N LEU A 375 51.52 19.82 -4.58
CA LEU A 375 52.90 19.37 -4.63
C LEU A 375 53.70 19.92 -3.44
N VAL A 376 53.42 21.19 -3.07
CA VAL A 376 54.04 21.83 -1.90
C VAL A 376 53.58 21.15 -0.62
N LEU A 377 52.28 20.84 -0.51
CA LEU A 377 51.72 20.19 0.65
C LEU A 377 52.27 18.77 0.82
N TYR A 378 52.47 18.09 -0.29
CA TYR A 378 53.05 16.74 -0.30
C TYR A 378 54.53 16.74 0.11
N SER A 379 55.35 17.71 -0.42
CA SER A 379 56.73 17.84 0.04
C SER A 379 56.86 18.15 1.53
N GLN A 380 55.95 18.98 2.07
CA GLN A 380 55.88 19.25 3.52
C GLN A 380 55.47 18.02 4.33
N THR A 381 54.60 17.17 3.76
CA THR A 381 54.18 15.91 4.43
C THR A 381 55.34 14.93 4.49
N LEU A 382 56.12 14.81 3.40
CA LEU A 382 57.32 14.00 3.39
C LEU A 382 58.39 14.49 4.39
N SER A 383 58.55 15.84 4.51
CA SER A 383 59.47 16.43 5.49
C SER A 383 59.02 16.13 6.95
N LYS A 384 57.72 16.11 7.23
CA LYS A 384 57.17 15.70 8.56
C LYS A 384 57.41 14.22 8.86
N LEU A 385 57.55 13.40 7.84
CA LEU A 385 57.87 11.95 7.98
C LEU A 385 59.36 11.65 8.12
N GLY A 386 60.20 12.71 8.24
CA GLY A 386 61.63 12.57 8.45
C GLY A 386 62.44 12.37 7.17
N LEU A 387 61.86 12.81 6.04
CA LEU A 387 62.52 12.80 4.75
C LEU A 387 62.87 14.24 4.31
N ASP A 388 64.03 14.43 3.69
CA ASP A 388 64.34 15.69 3.06
C ASP A 388 63.76 15.72 1.65
N ALA A 389 62.73 16.55 1.44
CA ALA A 389 61.94 16.59 0.22
C ALA A 389 62.05 17.97 -0.47
N GLU A 390 62.85 18.06 -1.47
CA GLU A 390 63.04 19.27 -2.27
C GLU A 390 62.17 19.24 -3.53
N ILE A 391 61.46 20.34 -3.81
CA ILE A 391 60.67 20.50 -5.03
C ILE A 391 61.59 20.95 -6.14
N GLY A 392 61.64 20.20 -7.21
CA GLY A 392 62.38 20.53 -8.40
C GLY A 392 61.57 21.39 -9.41
N THR A 393 61.74 21.12 -10.67
CA THR A 393 61.03 21.84 -11.73
C THR A 393 59.53 21.59 -11.74
N ILE A 394 58.75 22.66 -11.75
CA ILE A 394 57.28 22.63 -11.93
C ILE A 394 56.97 23.18 -13.32
N SER A 395 56.24 22.43 -14.12
CA SER A 395 55.72 22.87 -15.42
C SER A 395 54.18 22.71 -15.46
N GLN A 396 53.52 23.68 -16.05
CA GLN A 396 52.08 23.64 -16.24
C GLN A 396 51.77 23.24 -17.68
N GLU A 397 51.05 22.14 -17.87
CA GLU A 397 50.71 21.57 -19.15
C GLU A 397 49.24 21.13 -19.14
N ASN A 398 48.44 21.67 -20.06
CA ASN A 398 47.05 21.27 -20.31
C ASN A 398 46.16 21.04 -19.09
N ASN A 399 46.02 22.02 -18.17
CA ASN A 399 45.17 21.96 -16.99
C ASN A 399 45.65 21.05 -15.83
N ALA A 400 46.85 20.53 -15.91
CA ALA A 400 47.51 19.80 -14.82
C ALA A 400 48.93 20.36 -14.58
N VAL A 401 49.40 20.28 -13.37
CA VAL A 401 50.71 20.74 -12.96
C VAL A 401 51.61 19.52 -12.74
N ARG A 402 52.69 19.39 -13.52
CA ARG A 402 53.71 18.36 -13.33
C ARG A 402 54.86 18.93 -12.54
N GLY A 403 55.31 18.23 -11.54
CA GLY A 403 56.47 18.60 -10.74
C GLY A 403 57.32 17.40 -10.34
N SER A 404 58.61 17.64 -10.14
CA SER A 404 59.51 16.63 -9.59
C SER A 404 59.78 16.93 -8.12
N ILE A 405 59.74 15.89 -7.29
CA ILE A 405 60.12 15.98 -5.88
C ILE A 405 61.29 15.03 -5.62
N LYS A 406 62.38 15.59 -5.16
CA LYS A 406 63.58 14.87 -4.79
C LYS A 406 63.56 14.55 -3.31
N VAL A 407 63.64 13.28 -2.95
CA VAL A 407 63.52 12.80 -1.59
C VAL A 407 64.81 12.12 -1.14
N LYS A 408 65.31 12.52 0.02
CA LYS A 408 66.44 11.89 0.72
C LYS A 408 66.11 11.52 2.15
N SER A 409 66.82 10.60 2.72
CA SER A 409 66.72 10.30 4.16
C SER A 409 67.45 11.38 4.97
N LEU A 410 66.83 11.93 5.99
CA LEU A 410 67.40 12.90 6.97
C LEU A 410 68.35 12.22 7.99
N GLY A 411 69.12 11.24 7.60
CA GLY A 411 70.04 10.58 8.55
C GLY A 411 70.92 9.57 7.88
N GLY A 412 72.14 10.00 7.60
CA GLY A 412 73.20 9.11 7.17
C GLY A 412 74.38 9.86 6.57
N ASP A 413 75.19 10.41 7.42
CA ASP A 413 76.64 10.47 7.16
C ASP A 413 77.24 9.12 7.38
#